data_8294d29f6eeaee4df6c32d8c63fd2f80
#
_entry.id   8294d29f6eeaee4df6c32d8c63fd2f80
#
_cell.length_a   1.000
_cell.length_b   1.000
_cell.length_c   1.000
_cell.angle_alpha   90.00
_cell.angle_beta   90.00
_cell.angle_gamma   90.00
#
_symmetry.space_group_name_H-M   'P 1'
#
loop_
_entity.id
_entity.type
_entity.pdbx_description
1 polymer ?
#
loop_
_entity_poly.entity_id
_entity_poly.type
_entity_poly.pdbx_seq_one_letter_code
_entity_poly.pdbx_strand_id
1 'polypeptide(L)'
;LNNKITEIDKVFFSHMHADQTHGINDLRSFFLKRNKPIEVFADNKTSQYLKKNFAYCFYNNNKEYPATLKINKINGRLFIKNSTKKINIKPIKVLHGKVNSICYIIDKKLAYISDVSEILKKDYKYFKNLKYLIIDCLWYRYHPSHFNLDIALQMAKLFNPSKTILTNLHTDLDYNKLKKKLPRNITPAYDGLSLKL
;
A
#
# COMPACT_ATOMS: atom_id res chain seq x y z
N LEU A 1 -4.01 -16.24 4.99
CA LEU A 1 -3.86 -17.35 5.93
C LEU A 1 -2.74 -18.32 5.54
N ASN A 2 -2.36 -18.40 4.27
CA ASN A 2 -1.27 -19.27 3.81
C ASN A 2 0.14 -18.78 4.17
N ASN A 3 0.30 -17.52 4.52
CA ASN A 3 1.62 -16.91 4.77
C ASN A 3 2.09 -16.97 6.23
N LYS A 4 1.31 -17.57 7.15
CA LYS A 4 1.66 -17.73 8.58
C LYS A 4 2.20 -16.45 9.24
N ILE A 5 1.64 -15.27 8.86
CA ILE A 5 2.00 -14.00 9.49
C ILE A 5 1.48 -14.02 10.93
N THR A 6 2.38 -13.95 11.88
CA THR A 6 2.05 -14.01 13.33
C THR A 6 2.24 -12.68 14.03
N GLU A 7 2.97 -11.74 13.42
CA GLU A 7 3.30 -10.44 14.00
C GLU A 7 3.21 -9.32 12.95
N ILE A 8 2.81 -8.14 13.40
CA ILE A 8 2.80 -6.90 12.61
C ILE A 8 3.48 -5.82 13.44
N ASP A 9 4.55 -5.24 12.91
CA ASP A 9 5.27 -4.15 13.58
C ASP A 9 4.59 -2.81 13.36
N LYS A 10 4.24 -2.51 12.10
CA LYS A 10 3.67 -1.23 11.69
C LYS A 10 2.72 -1.40 10.51
N VAL A 11 1.72 -0.52 10.43
CA VAL A 11 0.77 -0.45 9.32
C VAL A 11 0.82 0.94 8.68
N PHE A 12 0.83 0.99 7.36
CA PHE A 12 0.84 2.22 6.59
C PHE A 12 -0.41 2.28 5.71
N PHE A 13 -1.25 3.26 5.96
CA PHE A 13 -2.46 3.49 5.17
C PHE A 13 -2.13 4.39 3.97
N SER A 14 -2.61 4.01 2.80
CA SER A 14 -2.47 4.81 1.58
C SER A 14 -3.44 5.99 1.56
N HIS A 15 -4.73 5.74 1.83
CA HIS A 15 -5.80 6.73 1.88
C HIS A 15 -7.04 6.16 2.60
N MET A 16 -8.13 6.96 2.64
CA MET A 16 -9.29 6.70 3.51
C MET A 16 -10.38 5.79 2.93
N HIS A 17 -10.26 5.29 1.69
CA HIS A 17 -11.30 4.43 1.11
C HIS A 17 -11.45 3.10 1.86
N ALA A 18 -12.64 2.51 1.77
CA ALA A 18 -13.03 1.35 2.57
C ALA A 18 -12.14 0.12 2.33
N ASP A 19 -11.83 -0.17 1.09
CA ASP A 19 -10.96 -1.27 0.66
C ASP A 19 -9.52 -1.14 1.20
N GLN A 20 -9.09 0.08 1.52
CA GLN A 20 -7.77 0.36 2.10
C GLN A 20 -7.78 0.46 3.63
N THR A 21 -8.95 0.62 4.27
CA THR A 21 -9.04 0.91 5.70
C THR A 21 -9.85 -0.08 6.52
N HIS A 22 -10.82 -0.80 5.95
CA HIS A 22 -11.76 -1.59 6.73
C HIS A 22 -11.18 -2.89 7.31
N GLY A 23 -10.02 -3.35 6.85
CA GLY A 23 -9.25 -4.42 7.50
C GLY A 23 -8.64 -4.02 8.86
N ILE A 24 -8.87 -2.78 9.34
CA ILE A 24 -8.32 -2.26 10.59
C ILE A 24 -8.70 -3.10 11.81
N ASN A 25 -9.88 -3.70 11.80
CA ASN A 25 -10.37 -4.55 12.90
C ASN A 25 -9.58 -5.84 13.08
N ASP A 26 -9.04 -6.39 12.00
CA ASP A 26 -8.27 -7.63 12.01
C ASP A 26 -6.94 -7.47 12.76
N LEU A 27 -6.47 -6.23 12.92
CA LEU A 27 -5.27 -5.89 13.68
C LEU A 27 -5.41 -6.21 15.17
N ARG A 28 -6.65 -6.30 15.69
CA ARG A 28 -6.90 -6.66 17.10
C ARG A 28 -6.29 -7.99 17.48
N SER A 29 -6.33 -9.00 16.60
CA SER A 29 -5.77 -10.33 16.86
C SER A 29 -4.26 -10.29 17.11
N PHE A 30 -3.53 -9.40 16.43
CA PHE A 30 -2.09 -9.18 16.62
C PHE A 30 -1.80 -8.39 17.90
N PHE A 31 -2.65 -7.41 18.24
CA PHE A 31 -2.56 -6.71 19.52
C PHE A 31 -2.69 -7.67 20.71
N LEU A 32 -3.69 -8.56 20.70
CA LEU A 32 -3.92 -9.51 21.79
C LEU A 32 -2.74 -10.45 22.04
N LYS A 33 -2.03 -10.86 20.99
CA LYS A 33 -0.81 -11.67 21.11
C LYS A 33 0.37 -10.89 21.66
N ARG A 34 0.48 -9.61 21.28
CA ARG A 34 1.64 -8.77 21.57
C ARG A 34 1.49 -7.95 22.86
N ASN A 35 0.27 -7.75 23.31
CA ASN A 35 -0.13 -6.86 24.44
C ASN A 35 0.49 -5.45 24.34
N LYS A 36 0.63 -4.94 23.11
CA LYS A 36 1.16 -3.61 22.83
C LYS A 36 0.46 -3.02 21.60
N PRO A 37 -0.01 -1.75 21.66
CA PRO A 37 -0.66 -1.10 20.52
C PRO A 37 0.21 -1.13 19.26
N ILE A 38 -0.40 -1.43 18.12
CA ILE A 38 0.27 -1.44 16.82
C ILE A 38 0.36 0.00 16.33
N GLU A 39 1.54 0.43 15.93
CA GLU A 39 1.74 1.74 15.34
C GLU A 39 1.21 1.75 13.91
N VAL A 40 0.29 2.66 13.64
CA VAL A 40 -0.26 2.88 12.30
C VAL A 40 0.09 4.28 11.81
N PHE A 41 0.35 4.41 10.52
CA PHE A 41 0.79 5.64 9.89
C PHE A 41 -0.19 6.04 8.78
N ALA A 42 -0.63 7.29 8.79
CA ALA A 42 -1.55 7.84 7.80
C ALA A 42 -1.32 9.33 7.60
N ASP A 43 -1.76 9.88 6.47
CA ASP A 43 -1.81 11.33 6.28
C ASP A 43 -2.91 11.97 7.16
N ASN A 44 -3.00 13.30 7.15
CA ASN A 44 -3.96 14.01 8.01
C ASN A 44 -5.41 13.62 7.72
N LYS A 45 -5.82 13.53 6.45
CA LYS A 45 -7.20 13.22 6.06
C LYS A 45 -7.57 11.80 6.46
N THR A 46 -6.72 10.85 6.14
CA THR A 46 -6.90 9.44 6.51
C THR A 46 -6.88 9.27 8.02
N SER A 47 -5.99 9.96 8.74
CA SER A 47 -5.95 9.93 10.21
C SER A 47 -7.25 10.44 10.84
N GLN A 48 -7.82 11.52 10.32
CA GLN A 48 -9.11 12.05 10.80
C GLN A 48 -10.24 11.08 10.53
N TYR A 49 -10.28 10.49 9.32
CA TYR A 49 -11.25 9.48 8.95
C TYR A 49 -11.19 8.26 9.88
N LEU A 50 -9.99 7.71 10.10
CA LEU A 50 -9.79 6.55 10.97
C LEU A 50 -10.22 6.83 12.40
N LYS A 51 -9.84 7.99 12.96
CA LYS A 51 -10.21 8.39 14.30
C LYS A 51 -11.71 8.61 14.48
N LYS A 52 -12.40 9.10 13.44
CA LYS A 52 -13.85 9.30 13.46
C LYS A 52 -14.61 7.99 13.37
N ASN A 53 -14.23 7.12 12.45
CA ASN A 53 -15.02 5.93 12.12
C ASN A 53 -14.61 4.67 12.93
N PHE A 54 -13.39 4.64 13.46
CA PHE A 54 -12.82 3.54 14.24
C PHE A 54 -12.26 4.04 15.59
N ALA A 55 -12.96 4.99 16.23
CA ALA A 55 -12.52 5.63 17.46
C ALA A 55 -12.12 4.63 18.56
N TYR A 56 -12.84 3.53 18.68
CA TYR A 56 -12.59 2.46 19.64
C TYR A 56 -11.23 1.78 19.49
N CYS A 57 -10.63 1.82 18.29
CA CYS A 57 -9.28 1.32 18.08
C CYS A 57 -8.21 2.22 18.71
N PHE A 58 -8.49 3.51 18.92
CA PHE A 58 -7.51 4.55 19.28
C PHE A 58 -7.71 5.18 20.65
N TYR A 59 -8.94 5.18 21.17
CA TYR A 59 -9.31 6.02 22.33
C TYR A 59 -10.06 5.24 23.42
N ASN A 60 -9.84 3.97 23.56
CA ASN A 60 -10.53 3.22 24.60
C ASN A 60 -9.64 3.07 25.84
N ASN A 61 -10.08 3.67 26.97
CA ASN A 61 -9.42 3.58 28.27
C ASN A 61 -9.96 2.42 29.13
N ASN A 62 -10.92 1.63 28.62
CA ASN A 62 -11.43 0.47 29.35
C ASN A 62 -10.34 -0.61 29.39
N LYS A 63 -10.07 -1.14 30.60
CA LYS A 63 -9.08 -2.22 30.80
C LYS A 63 -9.45 -3.52 30.08
N GLU A 64 -10.74 -3.82 29.93
CA GLU A 64 -11.24 -4.99 29.24
C GLU A 64 -11.14 -4.87 27.71
N TYR A 65 -11.25 -3.63 27.20
CA TYR A 65 -11.21 -3.30 25.77
C TYR A 65 -10.27 -2.13 25.49
N PRO A 66 -8.96 -2.29 25.73
CA PRO A 66 -8.01 -1.20 25.55
C PRO A 66 -7.85 -0.80 24.08
N ALA A 67 -7.37 0.41 23.84
CA ALA A 67 -6.99 0.87 22.50
C ALA A 67 -5.92 -0.05 21.91
N THR A 68 -6.18 -0.56 20.72
CA THR A 68 -5.33 -1.56 20.05
C THR A 68 -4.32 -0.94 19.10
N LEU A 69 -4.52 0.32 18.71
CA LEU A 69 -3.72 1.02 17.72
C LEU A 69 -3.22 2.37 18.25
N LYS A 70 -2.04 2.75 17.81
CA LYS A 70 -1.46 4.08 18.02
C LYS A 70 -1.22 4.74 16.67
N ILE A 71 -1.96 5.84 16.40
CA ILE A 71 -1.85 6.53 15.12
C ILE A 71 -0.71 7.56 15.13
N ASN A 72 0.10 7.53 14.09
CA ASN A 72 1.19 8.46 13.82
C ASN A 72 0.94 9.16 12.47
N LYS A 73 1.28 10.44 12.40
CA LYS A 73 1.22 11.18 11.14
C LYS A 73 2.42 10.84 10.26
N ILE A 74 2.17 10.76 8.96
CA ILE A 74 3.24 10.63 7.96
C ILE A 74 3.90 11.99 7.78
N ASN A 75 5.13 12.13 8.26
CA ASN A 75 5.96 13.33 8.13
C ASN A 75 7.31 12.93 7.51
N GLY A 76 7.52 13.25 6.24
CA GLY A 76 8.80 13.00 5.56
C GLY A 76 9.16 11.51 5.45
N ARG A 77 10.45 11.20 5.56
CA ARG A 77 10.94 9.82 5.54
C ARG A 77 10.65 9.12 6.86
N LEU A 78 10.22 7.88 6.75
CA LEU A 78 9.95 7.01 7.88
C LEU A 78 10.98 5.89 7.92
N PHE A 79 11.26 5.42 9.12
CA PHE A 79 12.19 4.31 9.33
C PHE A 79 11.52 3.25 10.18
N ILE A 80 11.58 2.02 9.72
CA ILE A 80 11.29 0.86 10.56
C ILE A 80 12.63 0.28 10.98
N LYS A 81 12.84 0.16 12.28
CA LYS A 81 14.04 -0.47 12.84
C LYS A 81 13.59 -1.69 13.63
N ASN A 82 14.12 -2.86 13.29
CA ASN A 82 14.12 -4.00 14.17
C ASN A 82 15.55 -4.26 14.64
N SER A 83 15.79 -5.32 15.42
CA SER A 83 17.11 -5.64 16.00
C SER A 83 18.22 -5.79 14.95
N THR A 84 17.90 -6.15 13.72
CA THR A 84 18.88 -6.52 12.69
C THR A 84 18.86 -5.62 11.45
N LYS A 85 17.76 -4.93 11.15
CA LYS A 85 17.61 -4.14 9.92
C LYS A 85 16.92 -2.81 10.15
N LYS A 86 17.34 -1.82 9.37
CA LYS A 86 16.67 -0.53 9.24
C LYS A 86 16.08 -0.45 7.82
N ILE A 87 14.77 -0.36 7.73
CA ILE A 87 14.04 -0.21 6.46
C ILE A 87 13.68 1.26 6.29
N ASN A 88 14.04 1.84 5.16
CA ASN A 88 13.68 3.22 4.81
C ASN A 88 12.37 3.21 4.04
N ILE A 89 11.41 4.02 4.47
CA ILE A 89 10.15 4.22 3.77
C ILE A 89 10.01 5.69 3.40
N LYS A 90 9.88 5.97 2.11
CA LYS A 90 9.60 7.31 1.62
C LYS A 90 8.18 7.36 1.11
N PRO A 91 7.28 8.09 1.79
CA PRO A 91 5.94 8.34 1.29
C PRO A 91 6.00 9.35 0.15
N ILE A 92 5.25 9.09 -0.91
CA ILE A 92 5.05 9.99 -2.06
C ILE A 92 3.56 10.15 -2.25
N LYS A 93 3.11 11.41 -2.30
CA LYS A 93 1.72 11.74 -2.55
C LYS A 93 1.42 11.63 -4.04
N VAL A 94 0.35 10.92 -4.38
CA VAL A 94 -0.16 10.76 -5.73
C VAL A 94 -1.62 11.16 -5.80
N LEU A 95 -2.14 11.43 -7.00
CA LEU A 95 -3.55 11.71 -7.19
C LEU A 95 -4.33 10.40 -7.39
N HIS A 96 -5.51 10.34 -6.84
CA HIS A 96 -6.48 9.26 -6.99
C HIS A 96 -7.87 9.89 -7.20
N GLY A 97 -8.14 10.30 -8.43
CA GLY A 97 -9.31 11.11 -8.75
C GLY A 97 -9.32 12.44 -7.98
N LYS A 98 -10.35 12.64 -7.18
CA LYS A 98 -10.52 13.86 -6.35
C LYS A 98 -9.82 13.79 -4.99
N VAL A 99 -9.22 12.67 -4.64
CA VAL A 99 -8.51 12.48 -3.37
C VAL A 99 -7.02 12.25 -3.62
N ASN A 100 -6.23 12.35 -2.55
CA ASN A 100 -4.83 11.95 -2.62
C ASN A 100 -4.68 10.55 -2.03
N SER A 101 -3.76 9.79 -2.60
CA SER A 101 -3.26 8.54 -2.05
C SER A 101 -1.78 8.68 -1.75
N ILE A 102 -1.28 7.87 -0.82
CA ILE A 102 0.15 7.79 -0.50
C ILE A 102 0.69 6.49 -1.05
N CYS A 103 1.64 6.58 -1.95
CA CYS A 103 2.47 5.44 -2.31
C CYS A 103 3.75 5.41 -1.46
N TYR A 104 4.35 4.25 -1.36
CA TYR A 104 5.52 4.02 -0.50
C TYR A 104 6.69 3.47 -1.29
N ILE A 105 7.81 4.20 -1.24
CA ILE A 105 9.09 3.71 -1.77
C ILE A 105 9.87 3.07 -0.61
N ILE A 106 10.15 1.78 -0.72
CA ILE A 106 10.81 0.99 0.32
C ILE A 106 12.26 0.71 -0.11
N ASP A 107 13.22 1.14 0.70
CA ASP A 107 14.68 0.99 0.52
C ASP A 107 15.22 1.40 -0.85
N LYS A 108 14.51 2.27 -1.59
CA LYS A 108 14.80 2.59 -3.00
C LYS A 108 14.84 1.35 -3.91
N LYS A 109 14.16 0.27 -3.51
CA LYS A 109 14.11 -1.00 -4.24
C LYS A 109 12.70 -1.34 -4.69
N LEU A 110 11.68 -0.98 -3.91
CA LEU A 110 10.29 -1.28 -4.20
C LEU A 110 9.45 0.00 -4.12
N ALA A 111 8.56 0.18 -5.09
CA ALA A 111 7.43 1.10 -4.98
C ALA A 111 6.13 0.31 -4.82
N TYR A 112 5.31 0.70 -3.84
CA TYR A 112 3.94 0.21 -3.67
C TYR A 112 2.96 1.36 -3.94
N ILE A 113 2.18 1.22 -4.99
CA ILE A 113 1.21 2.21 -5.49
C ILE A 113 -0.12 1.49 -5.67
N SER A 114 -0.98 1.52 -4.63
CA SER A 114 -2.27 0.81 -4.67
C SER A 114 -3.27 1.48 -5.60
N ASP A 115 -3.56 2.75 -5.36
CA ASP A 115 -4.59 3.52 -6.05
C ASP A 115 -4.00 4.81 -6.58
N VAL A 116 -4.05 5.00 -7.90
CA VAL A 116 -3.45 6.15 -8.55
C VAL A 116 -4.12 6.48 -9.88
N SER A 117 -4.40 7.76 -10.09
CA SER A 117 -4.79 8.28 -11.41
C SER A 117 -3.70 9.15 -12.04
N GLU A 118 -2.79 9.71 -11.21
CA GLU A 118 -1.68 10.52 -11.69
C GLU A 118 -0.51 10.52 -10.70
N ILE A 119 0.70 10.39 -11.23
CA ILE A 119 1.95 10.62 -10.52
C ILE A 119 2.55 11.92 -11.05
N LEU A 120 2.87 12.86 -10.17
CA LEU A 120 3.44 14.14 -10.60
C LEU A 120 4.84 13.94 -11.20
N LYS A 121 5.13 14.57 -12.34
CA LYS A 121 6.41 14.41 -13.06
C LYS A 121 7.65 14.68 -12.20
N LYS A 122 7.57 15.64 -11.24
CA LYS A 122 8.66 15.94 -10.29
C LYS A 122 9.07 14.72 -9.43
N ASP A 123 8.16 13.77 -9.23
CA ASP A 123 8.36 12.61 -8.38
C ASP A 123 8.81 11.36 -9.16
N TYR A 124 8.80 11.38 -10.49
CA TYR A 124 9.20 10.24 -11.35
C TYR A 124 10.58 9.68 -11.02
N LYS A 125 11.50 10.54 -10.58
CA LYS A 125 12.86 10.14 -10.16
C LYS A 125 12.88 9.08 -9.04
N TYR A 126 11.83 9.01 -8.22
CA TYR A 126 11.76 8.05 -7.12
C TYR A 126 11.29 6.67 -7.54
N PHE A 127 10.73 6.55 -8.73
CA PHE A 127 10.16 5.31 -9.28
C PHE A 127 11.08 4.62 -10.29
N LYS A 128 12.14 5.30 -10.75
CA LYS A 128 13.03 4.77 -11.79
C LYS A 128 13.97 3.70 -11.27
N ASN A 129 14.18 2.66 -12.10
CA ASN A 129 15.18 1.60 -11.92
C ASN A 129 15.05 0.85 -10.59
N LEU A 130 13.82 0.71 -10.09
CA LEU A 130 13.55 -0.07 -8.90
C LEU A 130 13.64 -1.57 -9.21
N LYS A 131 13.89 -2.38 -8.18
CA LYS A 131 13.78 -3.84 -8.30
C LYS A 131 12.35 -4.26 -8.57
N TYR A 132 11.39 -3.67 -7.82
CA TYR A 132 9.97 -3.96 -7.94
C TYR A 132 9.13 -2.69 -8.03
N LEU A 133 8.17 -2.70 -8.95
CA LEU A 133 7.09 -1.72 -9.03
C LEU A 133 5.76 -2.46 -8.87
N ILE A 134 5.08 -2.28 -7.74
CA ILE A 134 3.70 -2.72 -7.55
C ILE A 134 2.82 -1.52 -7.87
N ILE A 135 1.97 -1.64 -8.88
CA ILE A 135 1.24 -0.50 -9.44
C ILE A 135 -0.23 -0.84 -9.72
N ASP A 136 -1.07 0.14 -9.45
CA ASP A 136 -2.51 0.12 -9.77
C ASP A 136 -2.75 -0.22 -11.24
N CYS A 137 -3.69 -1.13 -11.47
CA CYS A 137 -4.16 -1.51 -12.80
C CYS A 137 -5.60 -2.01 -12.69
N LEU A 138 -6.53 -1.08 -12.55
CA LEU A 138 -7.90 -1.44 -12.24
C LEU A 138 -8.58 -2.20 -13.38
N TRP A 139 -8.46 -1.71 -14.62
CA TRP A 139 -9.28 -2.20 -15.72
C TRP A 139 -8.62 -2.05 -17.10
N TYR A 140 -9.26 -2.56 -18.15
CA TYR A 140 -8.88 -2.28 -19.53
C TYR A 140 -9.27 -0.87 -19.98
N ARG A 141 -10.44 -0.37 -19.50
CA ARG A 141 -11.00 0.93 -19.90
C ARG A 141 -10.46 2.04 -18.99
N TYR A 142 -10.56 3.27 -19.50
CA TYR A 142 -10.26 4.45 -18.70
C TYR A 142 -11.14 4.53 -17.45
N HIS A 143 -10.49 4.91 -16.34
CA HIS A 143 -11.17 5.22 -15.08
C HIS A 143 -10.61 6.53 -14.51
N PRO A 144 -11.48 7.45 -13.99
CA PRO A 144 -11.03 8.80 -13.59
C PRO A 144 -10.13 8.82 -12.34
N SER A 145 -10.14 7.75 -11.55
CA SER A 145 -9.35 7.68 -10.30
C SER A 145 -8.29 6.57 -10.27
N HIS A 146 -8.22 5.71 -11.30
CA HIS A 146 -7.27 4.62 -11.35
C HIS A 146 -6.53 4.56 -12.67
N PHE A 147 -5.34 3.98 -12.66
CA PHE A 147 -4.69 3.57 -13.89
C PHE A 147 -5.43 2.37 -14.51
N ASN A 148 -5.60 2.43 -15.82
CA ASN A 148 -5.96 1.27 -16.62
C ASN A 148 -4.70 0.51 -17.05
N LEU A 149 -4.88 -0.61 -17.72
CA LEU A 149 -3.78 -1.46 -18.17
C LEU A 149 -2.77 -0.68 -19.04
N ASP A 150 -3.25 0.10 -20.00
CA ASP A 150 -2.37 0.83 -20.94
C ASP A 150 -1.48 1.85 -20.20
N ILE A 151 -2.06 2.61 -19.28
CA ILE A 151 -1.32 3.58 -18.47
C ILE A 151 -0.34 2.85 -17.54
N ALA A 152 -0.75 1.78 -16.88
CA ALA A 152 0.14 0.99 -16.04
C ALA A 152 1.35 0.44 -16.81
N LEU A 153 1.15 -0.04 -18.04
CA LEU A 153 2.23 -0.50 -18.92
C LEU A 153 3.13 0.65 -19.39
N GLN A 154 2.57 1.82 -19.70
CA GLN A 154 3.34 3.03 -20.02
C GLN A 154 4.22 3.46 -18.85
N MET A 155 3.69 3.46 -17.62
CA MET A 155 4.46 3.79 -16.42
C MET A 155 5.55 2.75 -16.14
N ALA A 156 5.25 1.46 -16.31
CA ALA A 156 6.24 0.39 -16.19
C ALA A 156 7.41 0.58 -17.19
N LYS A 157 7.11 0.93 -18.43
CA LYS A 157 8.13 1.23 -19.45
C LYS A 157 8.95 2.48 -19.07
N LEU A 158 8.29 3.54 -18.62
CA LEU A 158 8.92 4.81 -18.26
C LEU A 158 9.84 4.68 -17.03
N PHE A 159 9.42 3.94 -16.02
CA PHE A 159 10.18 3.77 -14.78
C PHE A 159 11.22 2.66 -14.84
N ASN A 160 11.09 1.75 -15.80
CA ASN A 160 12.04 0.66 -16.09
C ASN A 160 12.44 -0.15 -14.83
N PRO A 161 11.51 -0.70 -14.05
CA PRO A 161 11.84 -1.57 -12.93
C PRO A 161 12.31 -2.96 -13.43
N SER A 162 13.04 -3.69 -12.60
CA SER A 162 13.40 -5.08 -12.92
C SER A 162 12.15 -5.98 -13.06
N LYS A 163 11.13 -5.72 -12.23
CA LYS A 163 9.84 -6.43 -12.32
C LYS A 163 8.68 -5.51 -11.91
N THR A 164 7.60 -5.54 -12.69
CA THR A 164 6.33 -4.87 -12.38
C THR A 164 5.28 -5.88 -11.96
N ILE A 165 4.52 -5.55 -10.92
CA ILE A 165 3.38 -6.30 -10.44
C ILE A 165 2.14 -5.41 -10.57
N LEU A 166 1.17 -5.85 -11.36
CA LEU A 166 -0.12 -5.16 -11.51
C LEU A 166 -1.03 -5.57 -10.36
N THR A 167 -1.55 -4.61 -9.62
CA THR A 167 -2.45 -4.86 -8.48
C THR A 167 -3.80 -4.17 -8.68
N ASN A 168 -4.74 -4.38 -7.77
CA ASN A 168 -6.07 -3.77 -7.80
C ASN A 168 -6.91 -4.19 -9.04
N LEU A 169 -6.77 -5.43 -9.45
CA LEU A 169 -7.32 -5.95 -10.70
C LEU A 169 -8.84 -6.15 -10.60
N HIS A 170 -9.60 -5.52 -11.50
CA HIS A 170 -11.03 -5.81 -11.67
C HIS A 170 -11.25 -7.23 -12.18
N THR A 171 -12.42 -7.79 -11.92
CA THR A 171 -12.81 -9.16 -12.34
C THR A 171 -12.71 -9.41 -13.85
N ASP A 172 -12.86 -8.38 -14.68
CA ASP A 172 -12.68 -8.48 -16.14
C ASP A 172 -11.22 -8.77 -16.56
N LEU A 173 -10.27 -8.47 -15.68
CA LEU A 173 -8.85 -8.73 -15.89
C LEU A 173 -8.52 -10.18 -15.47
N ASP A 174 -9.00 -11.15 -16.23
CA ASP A 174 -8.69 -12.56 -16.00
C ASP A 174 -7.18 -12.77 -15.87
N TYR A 175 -6.76 -13.33 -14.73
CA TYR A 175 -5.34 -13.52 -14.40
C TYR A 175 -4.56 -14.28 -15.47
N ASN A 176 -5.09 -15.41 -15.94
CA ASN A 176 -4.38 -16.28 -16.86
C ASN A 176 -4.31 -15.68 -18.26
N LYS A 177 -5.39 -15.02 -18.71
CA LYS A 177 -5.41 -14.33 -19.99
C LYS A 177 -4.46 -13.13 -19.99
N LEU A 178 -4.48 -12.35 -18.90
CA LEU A 178 -3.61 -11.20 -18.74
C LEU A 178 -2.14 -11.62 -18.71
N LYS A 179 -1.79 -12.60 -17.88
CA LYS A 179 -0.43 -13.12 -17.75
C LYS A 179 0.20 -13.59 -19.07
N LYS A 180 -0.61 -14.20 -19.96
CA LYS A 180 -0.13 -14.66 -21.29
C LYS A 180 0.20 -13.52 -22.24
N LYS A 181 -0.44 -12.35 -22.08
CA LYS A 181 -0.28 -11.18 -22.97
C LYS A 181 0.79 -10.20 -22.49
N LEU A 182 1.16 -10.25 -21.22
CA LEU A 182 2.09 -9.29 -20.62
C LEU A 182 3.56 -9.60 -20.98
N PRO A 183 4.40 -8.57 -21.04
CA PRO A 183 5.87 -8.76 -21.13
C PRO A 183 6.40 -9.62 -19.97
N ARG A 184 7.51 -10.32 -20.18
CA ARG A 184 8.09 -11.26 -19.17
C ARG A 184 8.36 -10.63 -17.80
N ASN A 185 8.70 -9.36 -17.76
CA ASN A 185 8.98 -8.62 -16.53
C ASN A 185 7.74 -8.01 -15.87
N ILE A 186 6.54 -8.23 -16.42
CA ILE A 186 5.27 -7.73 -15.86
C ILE A 186 4.38 -8.92 -15.52
N THR A 187 3.79 -8.93 -14.33
CA THR A 187 2.89 -10.00 -13.89
C THR A 187 1.71 -9.43 -13.11
N PRO A 188 0.50 -9.99 -13.25
CA PRO A 188 -0.59 -9.65 -12.35
C PRO A 188 -0.30 -10.20 -10.96
N ALA A 189 -0.78 -9.48 -9.92
CA ALA A 189 -0.71 -9.95 -8.54
C ALA A 189 -1.70 -11.10 -8.30
N TYR A 190 -1.42 -11.88 -7.26
CA TYR A 190 -2.33 -12.88 -6.70
C TYR A 190 -2.11 -12.99 -5.20
N ASP A 191 -3.13 -13.48 -4.49
CA ASP A 191 -3.07 -13.62 -3.03
C ASP A 191 -1.99 -14.63 -2.62
N GLY A 192 -1.08 -14.19 -1.76
CA GLY A 192 0.08 -15.00 -1.35
C GLY A 192 1.35 -14.78 -2.18
N LEU A 193 1.33 -13.88 -3.19
CA LEU A 193 2.55 -13.53 -3.92
C LEU A 193 3.62 -12.97 -2.97
N SER A 194 4.77 -13.58 -2.98
CA SER A 194 5.93 -13.16 -2.17
C SER A 194 7.06 -12.62 -3.04
N LEU A 195 7.68 -11.53 -2.61
CA LEU A 195 8.80 -10.88 -3.28
C LEU A 195 9.99 -10.79 -2.32
N LYS A 196 11.17 -11.13 -2.79
CA LYS A 196 12.41 -11.00 -2.01
C LYS A 196 13.11 -9.68 -2.36
N LEU A 197 13.19 -8.75 -1.38
CA LEU A 197 13.89 -7.46 -1.48
C LEU A 197 15.40 -7.58 -1.29
#